data_23cb088ec8e405adaa86ace3f5f4c56e
#
_entry.id   23cb088ec8e405adaa86ace3f5f4c56e
#
_cell.length_a   1.000
_cell.length_b   1.000
_cell.length_c   1.000
_cell.angle_alpha   90.00
_cell.angle_beta   90.00
_cell.angle_gamma   90.00
#
_symmetry.space_group_name_H-M   'P 1'
#
loop_
_entity.id
_entity.type
_entity.pdbx_description
1 polymer ?
#
loop_
_entity_poly.entity_id
_entity_poly.type
_entity_poly.pdbx_seq_one_letter_code
_entity_poly.pdbx_strand_id
1 'polypeptide(L)'
;MIDETGVVTGITLTPASISEREAAWDLVAPIKGYLLGDXGYLGIEFKQAMKKQGIEMITPMRTNMDDPVPRETRKRINTKRRLIETVIGQLAGQFAIEKCWXRDLWXLSNRIARKLLSHTLGIFANFKQGKSQRGWFQQANVIGC
;
A
#
# COMPACT_ATOMS: atom_id res chain seq x y z
N MET A 1 1.57 1.77 2.53
CA MET A 1 0.16 2.23 2.41
C MET A 1 -0.03 2.93 1.08
N ILE A 2 -1.16 2.72 0.43
CA ILE A 2 -1.52 3.41 -0.82
C ILE A 2 -2.93 4.01 -0.70
N ASP A 3 -3.21 5.00 -1.51
CA ASP A 3 -4.57 5.54 -1.66
C ASP A 3 -5.35 4.76 -2.75
N GLU A 4 -6.55 5.20 -3.03
CA GLU A 4 -7.43 4.54 -4.02
C GLU A 4 -6.96 4.70 -5.48
N THR A 5 -5.99 5.57 -5.76
CA THR A 5 -5.41 5.75 -7.09
C THR A 5 -4.14 4.92 -7.29
N GLY A 6 -3.59 4.34 -6.21
CA GLY A 6 -2.35 3.56 -6.22
C GLY A 6 -1.12 4.37 -5.84
N VAL A 7 -1.30 5.63 -5.47
CA VAL A 7 -0.18 6.46 -5.00
C VAL A 7 0.22 6.00 -3.60
N VAL A 8 1.53 5.82 -3.39
CA VAL A 8 2.05 5.46 -2.07
C VAL A 8 2.00 6.70 -1.18
N THR A 9 1.15 6.65 -0.16
CA THR A 9 0.91 7.75 0.77
C THR A 9 1.68 7.62 2.08
N GLY A 10 2.23 6.44 2.34
CA GLY A 10 3.04 6.23 3.52
C GLY A 10 3.86 4.96 3.44
N ILE A 11 5.06 5.04 3.98
CA ILE A 11 5.97 3.91 4.12
C ILE A 11 6.73 4.06 5.44
N THR A 12 7.01 2.95 6.07
CA THR A 12 7.90 2.92 7.22
C THR A 12 8.91 1.79 7.03
N LEU A 13 10.10 1.98 7.55
CA LEU A 13 11.18 1.00 7.55
C LEU A 13 11.39 0.55 8.98
N THR A 14 11.16 -0.70 9.25
CA THR A 14 11.27 -1.27 10.58
C THR A 14 12.16 -2.50 10.56
N PRO A 15 12.83 -2.81 11.67
CA PRO A 15 13.48 -4.12 11.79
C PRO A 15 12.48 -5.26 11.61
N ALA A 16 12.95 -6.39 11.10
CA ALA A 16 12.09 -7.55 10.81
C ALA A 16 11.42 -8.14 12.08
N SER A 17 11.92 -7.77 13.26
CA SER A 17 11.35 -8.20 14.54
C SER A 17 10.07 -7.43 14.93
N ILE A 18 9.81 -6.28 14.29
CA ILE A 18 8.63 -5.46 14.58
C ILE A 18 7.44 -6.03 13.81
N SER A 19 6.30 -6.18 14.50
CA SER A 19 5.09 -6.71 13.87
C SER A 19 4.46 -5.67 12.92
N GLU A 20 3.74 -6.17 11.91
CA GLU A 20 3.03 -5.29 10.97
C GLU A 20 2.04 -4.35 11.66
N ARG A 21 1.40 -4.82 12.73
CA ARG A 21 0.45 -4.00 13.51
C ARG A 21 1.16 -2.86 14.22
N GLU A 22 2.35 -3.13 14.75
CA GLU A 22 3.17 -2.14 15.41
C GLU A 22 3.63 -1.06 14.42
N ALA A 23 4.15 -1.51 13.28
CA ALA A 23 4.59 -0.62 12.21
C ALA A 23 3.45 0.23 11.63
N ALA A 24 2.22 -0.30 11.64
CA ALA A 24 1.06 0.41 11.09
C ALA A 24 0.77 1.73 11.82
N TRP A 25 1.08 1.82 13.13
CA TRP A 25 0.82 3.04 13.89
C TRP A 25 1.57 4.26 13.34
N ASP A 26 2.76 4.05 12.80
CA ASP A 26 3.56 5.14 12.19
C ASP A 26 2.90 5.69 10.91
N LEU A 27 2.07 4.87 10.27
CA LEU A 27 1.48 5.20 8.97
C LEU A 27 0.08 5.80 9.07
N VAL A 28 -0.68 5.44 10.12
CA VAL A 28 -2.11 5.74 10.17
C VAL A 28 -2.47 7.04 10.88
N ALA A 29 -1.51 7.68 11.56
CA ALA A 29 -1.78 8.90 12.34
C ALA A 29 -2.55 9.99 11.56
N PRO A 30 -2.23 10.26 10.28
CA PRO A 30 -2.94 11.30 9.53
C PRO A 30 -4.23 10.82 8.85
N ILE A 31 -4.65 9.55 9.04
CA ILE A 31 -5.75 8.96 8.27
C ILE A 31 -7.06 9.07 9.04
N LYS A 32 -8.14 9.23 8.28
CA LYS A 32 -9.53 9.08 8.75
C LYS A 32 -10.31 8.28 7.71
N GLY A 33 -11.32 7.52 8.16
CA GLY A 33 -12.18 6.76 7.26
C GLY A 33 -11.79 5.29 7.16
N TYR A 34 -11.87 4.72 5.97
CA TYR A 34 -11.68 3.28 5.76
C TYR A 34 -10.23 2.93 5.46
N LEU A 35 -9.73 1.89 6.12
CA LEU A 35 -8.40 1.33 5.86
C LEU A 35 -8.54 -0.17 5.59
N LEU A 36 -8.08 -0.60 4.43
CA LEU A 36 -8.06 -2.02 4.06
C LEU A 36 -6.73 -2.64 4.49
N GLY A 37 -6.80 -3.70 5.29
CA GLY A 37 -5.63 -4.45 5.74
C GLY A 37 -5.70 -5.91 5.32
N ASP A 38 -4.60 -6.56 5.46
CA ASP A 38 -4.45 -7.99 5.25
C ASP A 38 -4.80 -8.79 6.51
N UNK A 39 -4.65 -9.85 6.46
CA UNK A 39 -4.87 -10.70 7.46
C UNK A 39 -4.00 -10.59 8.59
N GLY A 40 -2.80 -10.20 8.46
CA GLY A 40 -1.91 -9.86 9.57
C GLY A 40 -2.47 -8.84 10.53
N TYR A 41 -3.43 -8.03 10.08
CA TYR A 41 -4.05 -6.97 10.88
C TYR A 41 -5.32 -7.44 11.60
N LEU A 42 -5.58 -8.73 11.64
CA LEU A 42 -6.70 -9.31 12.40
C LEU A 42 -6.41 -9.19 13.89
N GLY A 43 -7.31 -8.55 14.62
CA GLY A 43 -7.21 -8.40 16.07
C GLY A 43 -8.26 -7.44 16.56
N ILE A 44 -9.06 -7.88 17.50
CA ILE A 44 -10.18 -7.08 18.03
C ILE A 44 -9.65 -5.80 18.67
N GLU A 45 -8.61 -5.93 19.49
CA GLU A 45 -8.01 -4.78 20.20
C GLU A 45 -7.44 -3.75 19.21
N PHE A 46 -6.75 -4.23 18.17
CA PHE A 46 -6.18 -3.35 17.14
C PHE A 46 -7.27 -2.59 16.40
N LYS A 47 -8.33 -3.30 15.99
CA LYS A 47 -9.48 -2.67 15.30
C LYS A 47 -10.18 -1.64 16.18
N GLN A 48 -10.36 -1.94 17.48
CA GLN A 48 -10.98 -1.02 18.42
C GLN A 48 -10.13 0.25 18.62
N ALA A 49 -8.82 0.08 18.71
CA ALA A 49 -7.88 1.20 18.85
C ALA A 49 -7.90 2.08 17.60
N MET A 50 -7.93 1.48 16.40
CA MET A 50 -8.07 2.22 15.14
C MET A 50 -9.38 3.00 15.08
N LYS A 51 -10.48 2.37 15.52
CA LYS A 51 -11.81 2.98 15.52
C LYS A 51 -11.85 4.23 16.42
N LYS A 52 -11.16 4.20 17.57
CA LYS A 52 -11.03 5.36 18.46
C LYS A 52 -10.35 6.55 17.78
N GLN A 53 -9.51 6.29 16.77
CA GLN A 53 -8.84 7.33 15.98
C GLN A 53 -9.63 7.73 14.73
N GLY A 54 -10.84 7.22 14.54
CA GLY A 54 -11.68 7.53 13.39
C GLY A 54 -11.34 6.69 12.15
N ILE A 55 -10.68 5.54 12.35
CA ILE A 55 -10.31 4.63 11.25
C ILE A 55 -11.14 3.35 11.36
N GLU A 56 -11.91 3.06 10.34
CA GLU A 56 -12.64 1.79 10.24
C GLU A 56 -11.80 0.78 9.44
N MET A 57 -11.22 -0.15 10.17
CA MET A 57 -10.33 -1.16 9.56
C MET A 57 -11.12 -2.32 9.01
N ILE A 58 -10.97 -2.57 7.72
CA ILE A 58 -11.59 -3.68 7.02
C ILE A 58 -10.51 -4.70 6.65
N THR A 59 -10.67 -5.93 7.15
CA THR A 59 -9.76 -7.04 6.86
C THR A 59 -10.55 -8.19 6.23
N PRO A 60 -9.91 -9.02 5.40
CA PRO A 60 -10.60 -10.18 4.84
C PRO A 60 -10.99 -11.15 5.94
N MET A 61 -12.17 -11.74 5.82
CA MET A 61 -12.62 -12.76 6.75
C MET A 61 -12.04 -14.11 6.37
N ARG A 62 -11.84 -14.95 7.37
CA ARG A 62 -11.44 -16.34 7.14
C ARG A 62 -12.62 -17.12 6.57
N THR A 63 -12.31 -18.14 5.78
CA THR A 63 -13.29 -18.97 5.05
C THR A 63 -14.39 -19.57 5.94
N ASN A 64 -14.13 -19.72 7.23
CA ASN A 64 -15.03 -20.36 8.18
C ASN A 64 -15.87 -19.38 9.01
N MET A 65 -15.90 -18.09 8.61
CA MET A 65 -16.68 -17.08 9.31
C MET A 65 -17.80 -16.57 8.40
N ASP A 66 -18.98 -16.46 8.95
CA ASP A 66 -20.09 -15.83 8.25
C ASP A 66 -19.72 -14.37 7.96
N ASP A 67 -19.71 -14.03 6.71
CA ASP A 67 -19.32 -12.69 6.27
C ASP A 67 -20.55 -11.79 6.22
N PRO A 68 -20.69 -10.85 7.16
CA PRO A 68 -21.83 -9.94 7.18
C PRO A 68 -21.75 -8.86 6.09
N VAL A 69 -20.64 -8.83 5.34
CA VAL A 69 -20.42 -7.78 4.33
C VAL A 69 -21.20 -8.13 3.05
N PRO A 70 -22.06 -7.22 2.55
CA PRO A 70 -22.80 -7.43 1.31
C PRO A 70 -21.87 -7.74 0.13
N ARG A 71 -22.37 -8.57 -0.81
CA ARG A 71 -21.61 -9.03 -1.98
C ARG A 71 -20.97 -7.87 -2.78
N GLU A 72 -21.72 -6.78 -2.97
CA GLU A 72 -21.22 -5.61 -3.71
C GLU A 72 -20.06 -4.93 -2.99
N THR A 73 -20.16 -4.76 -1.68
CA THR A 73 -19.08 -4.20 -0.86
C THR A 73 -17.85 -5.09 -0.90
N ARG A 74 -18.04 -6.42 -0.82
CA ARG A 74 -16.95 -7.39 -0.94
C ARG A 74 -16.24 -7.27 -2.28
N LYS A 75 -17.00 -7.10 -3.38
CA LYS A 75 -16.44 -6.92 -4.72
C LYS A 75 -15.56 -5.66 -4.79
N ARG A 76 -16.02 -4.55 -4.21
CA ARG A 76 -15.25 -3.31 -4.15
C ARG A 76 -13.96 -3.48 -3.34
N ILE A 77 -14.05 -4.13 -2.19
CA ILE A 77 -12.90 -4.42 -1.33
C ILE A 77 -11.84 -5.24 -2.10
N ASN A 78 -12.28 -6.31 -2.77
CA ASN A 78 -11.38 -7.18 -3.54
C ASN A 78 -10.71 -6.42 -4.71
N THR A 79 -11.43 -5.50 -5.34
CA THR A 79 -10.87 -4.65 -6.40
C THR A 79 -9.75 -3.75 -5.83
N LYS A 80 -9.99 -3.15 -4.66
CA LYS A 80 -8.98 -2.28 -4.02
C LYS A 80 -7.78 -3.09 -3.52
N ARG A 81 -7.99 -4.31 -3.04
CA ARG A 81 -6.88 -5.20 -2.64
C ARG A 81 -5.98 -5.53 -3.82
N ARG A 82 -6.55 -5.80 -4.99
CA ARG A 82 -5.75 -6.05 -6.20
C ARG A 82 -4.90 -4.86 -6.59
N LEU A 83 -5.32 -3.65 -6.25
CA LEU A 83 -4.53 -2.45 -6.52
C LEU A 83 -3.22 -2.45 -5.73
N ILE A 84 -3.24 -2.80 -4.44
CA ILE A 84 -2.00 -2.85 -3.65
C ILE A 84 -1.05 -3.94 -4.18
N GLU A 85 -1.59 -5.09 -4.61
CA GLU A 85 -0.80 -6.16 -5.23
C GLU A 85 -0.13 -5.67 -6.52
N THR A 86 -0.86 -4.91 -7.34
CA THR A 86 -0.34 -4.30 -8.55
C THR A 86 0.80 -3.33 -8.24
N VAL A 87 0.60 -2.44 -7.27
CA VAL A 87 1.61 -1.44 -6.88
C VAL A 87 2.87 -2.13 -6.35
N ILE A 88 2.70 -3.14 -5.49
CA ILE A 88 3.84 -3.92 -4.96
C ILE A 88 4.59 -4.58 -6.12
N GLY A 89 3.86 -5.20 -7.05
CA GLY A 89 4.46 -5.82 -8.24
C GLY A 89 5.24 -4.84 -9.11
N GLN A 90 4.72 -3.63 -9.28
CA GLN A 90 5.41 -2.58 -10.03
C GLN A 90 6.70 -2.14 -9.31
N LEU A 91 6.60 -1.89 -8.00
CA LEU A 91 7.74 -1.46 -7.19
C LEU A 91 8.84 -2.53 -7.16
N ALA A 92 8.47 -3.80 -7.00
CA ALA A 92 9.41 -4.91 -6.97
C ALA A 92 10.01 -5.18 -8.36
N GLY A 93 9.16 -5.28 -9.39
CA GLY A 93 9.58 -5.68 -10.73
C GLY A 93 10.28 -4.57 -11.50
N GLN A 94 9.63 -3.41 -11.64
CA GLN A 94 10.12 -2.35 -12.51
C GLN A 94 11.05 -1.37 -11.80
N PHE A 95 10.77 -1.08 -10.54
CA PHE A 95 11.61 -0.17 -9.76
C PHE A 95 12.64 -0.89 -8.90
N ALA A 96 12.58 -2.23 -8.86
CA ALA A 96 13.54 -3.08 -8.12
C ALA A 96 13.73 -2.57 -6.68
N ILE A 97 12.61 -2.28 -5.99
CA ILE A 97 12.67 -1.68 -4.66
C ILE A 97 13.36 -2.60 -3.64
N GLU A 98 13.31 -3.90 -3.88
CA GLU A 98 13.95 -4.91 -3.03
C GLU A 98 15.48 -4.95 -3.22
N LYS A 99 15.99 -4.32 -4.27
CA LYS A 99 17.43 -4.30 -4.59
C LYS A 99 18.07 -2.96 -4.24
N CYS A 100 17.71 -2.41 -3.08
CA CYS A 100 18.24 -1.16 -2.56
C CYS A 100 19.40 -1.46 -1.61
N TRP A 101 20.60 -1.62 -2.19
CA TRP A 101 21.81 -1.89 -1.39
C TRP A 101 22.34 -0.59 -0.79
N UNK A 102 22.37 -0.47 0.43
CA UNK A 102 22.77 0.65 1.08
C UNK A 102 23.64 0.22 2.20
N ARG A 103 24.65 1.01 2.56
CA ARG A 103 25.53 0.71 3.69
C ARG A 103 24.93 1.14 5.02
N ASP A 104 24.07 2.12 4.98
CA ASP A 104 23.42 2.66 6.18
C ASP A 104 21.93 2.95 5.89
N LEU A 105 21.20 3.23 6.94
CA LEU A 105 19.77 3.47 6.87
C LEU A 105 19.42 4.72 6.05
N TRP A 106 20.25 5.72 6.12
CA TRP A 106 20.03 6.96 5.36
C TRP A 106 20.05 6.71 3.84
N UNK A 107 20.86 5.90 3.31
CA UNK A 107 20.98 5.58 2.04
C UNK A 107 19.96 4.77 1.53
N LEU A 108 19.69 3.90 2.39
CA LEU A 108 18.57 3.02 2.06
C LEU A 108 17.26 3.83 1.93
N SER A 109 16.97 4.64 2.90
CA SER A 109 15.78 5.48 2.91
C SER A 109 15.71 6.38 1.67
N ASN A 110 16.83 6.99 1.30
CA ASN A 110 16.89 7.86 0.12
C ASN A 110 16.65 7.09 -1.19
N ARG A 111 17.21 5.89 -1.32
CA ARG A 111 17.00 5.06 -2.51
C ARG A 111 15.53 4.66 -2.64
N ILE A 112 14.93 4.24 -1.53
CA ILE A 112 13.52 3.88 -1.48
C ILE A 112 12.65 5.09 -1.83
N ALA A 113 12.92 6.24 -1.22
CA ALA A 113 12.16 7.47 -1.46
C ALA A 113 12.20 7.88 -2.94
N ARG A 114 13.36 7.81 -3.58
CA ARG A 114 13.48 8.12 -5.02
C ARG A 114 12.66 7.18 -5.89
N LYS A 115 12.67 5.88 -5.59
CA LYS A 115 11.89 4.89 -6.34
C LYS A 115 10.38 5.13 -6.18
N LEU A 116 9.94 5.45 -4.95
CA LEU A 116 8.55 5.79 -4.66
C LEU A 116 8.14 7.07 -5.38
N LEU A 117 8.99 8.09 -5.37
CA LEU A 117 8.74 9.34 -6.09
C LEU A 117 8.61 9.08 -7.59
N SER A 118 9.50 8.27 -8.17
CA SER A 118 9.44 7.91 -9.59
C SER A 118 8.13 7.21 -9.94
N HIS A 119 7.68 6.29 -9.08
CA HIS A 119 6.40 5.60 -9.24
C HIS A 119 5.23 6.60 -9.21
N THR A 120 5.23 7.49 -8.23
CA THR A 120 4.19 8.51 -8.08
C THR A 120 4.14 9.45 -9.29
N LEU A 121 5.31 9.89 -9.77
CA LEU A 121 5.41 10.73 -10.97
C LEU A 121 4.87 10.00 -12.20
N GLY A 122 5.08 8.70 -12.30
CA GLY A 122 4.53 7.89 -13.38
C GLY A 122 3.01 7.86 -13.36
N ILE A 123 2.41 7.66 -12.20
CA ILE A 123 0.94 7.71 -12.03
C ILE A 123 0.42 9.08 -12.42
N PHE A 124 1.08 10.14 -11.96
CA PHE A 124 0.70 11.53 -12.27
C PHE A 124 0.78 11.81 -13.76
N ALA A 125 1.85 11.38 -14.41
CA ALA A 125 2.03 11.58 -15.86
C ALA A 125 0.93 10.89 -16.66
N ASN A 126 0.56 9.67 -16.27
CA ASN A 126 -0.56 8.94 -16.89
C ASN A 126 -1.88 9.68 -16.71
N PHE A 127 -2.12 10.15 -15.49
CA PHE A 127 -3.32 10.92 -15.18
C PHE A 127 -3.42 12.16 -16.08
N LYS A 128 -2.31 12.88 -16.25
CA LYS A 128 -2.25 14.10 -17.10
C LYS A 128 -2.51 13.76 -18.57
N GLN A 129 -2.13 12.58 -19.03
CA GLN A 129 -2.33 12.14 -20.42
C GLN A 129 -3.66 11.44 -20.65
N GLY A 130 -4.51 11.34 -19.63
CA GLY A 130 -5.79 10.64 -19.73
C GLY A 130 -5.64 9.12 -19.87
N LYS A 131 -4.48 8.57 -19.54
CA LYS A 131 -4.20 7.13 -19.62
C LYS A 131 -4.60 6.42 -18.34
N SER A 132 -4.84 5.11 -18.44
CA SER A 132 -5.07 4.29 -17.26
C SER A 132 -3.84 4.28 -16.37
N GLN A 133 -4.03 4.50 -15.08
CA GLN A 133 -2.95 4.44 -14.10
C GLN A 133 -2.27 3.07 -14.08
N ARG A 134 -3.04 2.01 -14.35
CA ARG A 134 -2.53 0.64 -14.39
C ARG A 134 -1.69 0.35 -15.63
N GLY A 135 -1.92 1.06 -16.72
CA GLY A 135 -1.22 0.86 -17.99
C GLY A 135 0.09 1.59 -18.12
N TRP A 136 0.43 2.44 -17.17
CA TRP A 136 1.61 3.31 -17.30
C TRP A 136 2.89 2.51 -17.54
N PHE A 137 3.07 1.43 -16.78
CA PHE A 137 4.31 0.65 -16.82
C PHE A 137 4.42 -0.27 -18.04
N GLN A 138 3.31 -0.48 -18.76
CA GLN A 138 3.33 -1.25 -19.99
C GLN A 138 3.72 -0.40 -21.20
N GLN A 139 3.55 0.91 -21.11
CA GLN A 139 3.74 1.83 -22.25
C GLN A 139 4.97 2.72 -22.09
N ALA A 140 5.49 2.87 -20.92
CA ALA A 140 6.66 3.71 -20.69
C ALA A 140 7.93 2.90 -20.92
N ASN A 141 8.78 3.36 -21.82
CA ASN A 141 10.15 2.93 -21.85
C ASN A 141 10.84 3.55 -20.65
N VAL A 142 10.83 2.83 -19.54
CA VAL A 142 11.49 3.31 -18.33
C VAL A 142 12.99 3.23 -18.57
N ILE A 143 13.62 4.37 -18.73
CA ILE A 143 15.08 4.41 -18.75
C ILE A 143 15.52 4.03 -17.35
N GLY A 144 16.12 2.86 -17.24
CA GLY A 144 16.53 2.31 -15.96
C GLY A 144 17.56 3.19 -15.27
N CYS A 145 17.43 3.29 -13.97
CA CYS A 145 18.47 3.90 -13.14
C CYS A 145 19.57 2.89 -12.89
#